data_3e3913b6f339028c42278a2ddd33600b
#
_entry.id   3e3913b6f339028c42278a2ddd33600b
#
_cell.length_a   1.000
_cell.length_b   1.000
_cell.length_c   1.000
_cell.angle_alpha   90.00
_cell.angle_beta   90.00
_cell.angle_gamma   90.00
#
_symmetry.space_group_name_H-M   'P 1'
#
loop_
_entity.id
_entity.type
_entity.pdbx_description
1 polymer ?
#
loop_
_entity_poly.entity_id
_entity_poly.type
_entity_poly.pdbx_seq_one_letter_code
_entity_poly.pdbx_strand_id
1 'polypeptide(L)'
;MKFNYSAFKAIYLHEMDRFRRTLMQSLLSPVLSTSLYFIVFGSVIGGYVEKIDGISYGSYIVPGLLMLTLLTQSITNTSFGIFFPKFNGTIYEILAAPISTIEIVLAFVGAGATKTLIVGVVIFITANFFVEVDVKYPLLVVFLLMLVAFTFALFGFLIGLMSSNFEQMSIIPTLIITPMVFLGGSLYSLDMLPPFWQTITYFNPVVYLINGLRFAFYGVSDFNIWISISSMVIFLFTCIGVVSVLLKKGYNIKS
;
A
#
# COMPACT_ATOMS: atom_id res chain seq x y z
N MET A 1 4.46 -26.63 -16.63
CA MET A 1 5.74 -25.96 -16.98
C MET A 1 6.58 -25.86 -15.72
N LYS A 2 7.90 -26.04 -15.81
CA LYS A 2 8.80 -25.74 -14.68
C LYS A 2 8.88 -24.21 -14.54
N PHE A 3 8.97 -23.71 -13.31
CA PHE A 3 9.08 -22.27 -13.01
C PHE A 3 10.33 -21.67 -13.68
N ASN A 4 10.16 -20.67 -14.53
CA ASN A 4 11.26 -20.00 -15.22
C ASN A 4 11.82 -18.86 -14.36
N TYR A 5 12.72 -19.22 -13.42
CA TYR A 5 13.35 -18.27 -12.51
C TYR A 5 14.11 -17.14 -13.24
N SER A 6 14.73 -17.45 -14.39
CA SER A 6 15.49 -16.45 -15.16
C SER A 6 14.60 -15.37 -15.73
N ALA A 7 13.44 -15.72 -16.26
CA ALA A 7 12.47 -14.77 -16.80
C ALA A 7 11.81 -13.94 -15.67
N PHE A 8 11.41 -14.59 -14.57
CA PHE A 8 10.94 -13.92 -13.37
C PHE A 8 11.95 -12.86 -12.88
N LYS A 9 13.22 -13.26 -12.71
CA LYS A 9 14.29 -12.40 -12.26
C LYS A 9 14.53 -11.23 -13.22
N ALA A 10 14.46 -11.46 -14.52
CA ALA A 10 14.67 -10.41 -15.54
C ALA A 10 13.60 -9.29 -15.40
N ILE A 11 12.32 -9.64 -15.30
CA ILE A 11 11.23 -8.66 -15.12
C ILE A 11 11.39 -7.93 -13.77
N TYR A 12 11.63 -8.67 -12.69
CA TYR A 12 11.80 -8.10 -11.36
C TYR A 12 12.96 -7.10 -11.32
N LEU A 13 14.14 -7.47 -11.84
CA LEU A 13 15.31 -6.60 -11.87
C LEU A 13 15.10 -5.39 -12.78
N HIS A 14 14.45 -5.55 -13.94
CA HIS A 14 14.10 -4.43 -14.81
C HIS A 14 13.25 -3.38 -14.08
N GLU A 15 12.25 -3.84 -13.31
CA GLU A 15 11.41 -2.97 -12.49
C GLU A 15 12.19 -2.29 -11.35
N MET A 16 13.12 -3.02 -10.70
CA MET A 16 13.98 -2.46 -9.66
C MET A 16 14.98 -1.44 -10.23
N ASP A 17 15.54 -1.69 -11.41
CA ASP A 17 16.43 -0.74 -12.10
C ASP A 17 15.69 0.53 -12.50
N ARG A 18 14.44 0.42 -12.94
CA ARG A 18 13.57 1.59 -13.17
C ARG A 18 13.39 2.41 -11.90
N PHE A 19 13.08 1.76 -10.77
CA PHE A 19 12.96 2.41 -9.47
C PHE A 19 14.26 3.11 -9.06
N ARG A 20 15.41 2.47 -9.25
CA ARG A 20 16.72 3.04 -8.93
C ARG A 20 17.00 4.32 -9.71
N ARG A 21 16.61 4.39 -10.99
CA ARG A 21 16.75 5.60 -11.81
C ARG A 21 15.87 6.76 -11.36
N THR A 22 14.71 6.45 -10.77
CA THR A 22 13.75 7.46 -10.26
C THR A 22 13.75 7.56 -8.73
N LEU A 23 14.80 7.08 -8.06
CA LEU A 23 14.84 6.89 -6.61
C LEU A 23 14.61 8.20 -5.85
N MET A 24 15.26 9.29 -6.28
CA MET A 24 15.08 10.62 -5.69
C MET A 24 13.60 11.05 -5.75
N GLN A 25 12.98 10.97 -6.91
CA GLN A 25 11.57 11.33 -7.08
C GLN A 25 10.63 10.43 -6.27
N SER A 26 10.90 9.12 -6.25
CA SER A 26 10.08 8.12 -5.58
C SER A 26 10.16 8.20 -4.05
N LEU A 27 11.26 8.69 -3.49
CA LEU A 27 11.47 8.82 -2.04
C LEU A 27 11.22 10.25 -1.55
N LEU A 28 11.69 11.26 -2.26
CA LEU A 28 11.62 12.65 -1.80
C LEU A 28 10.19 13.14 -1.65
N SER A 29 9.31 12.82 -2.61
CA SER A 29 7.91 13.24 -2.56
C SER A 29 7.16 12.67 -1.33
N PRO A 30 7.16 11.35 -1.06
CA PRO A 30 6.57 10.81 0.16
C PRO A 30 7.19 11.36 1.45
N VAL A 31 8.52 11.52 1.49
CA VAL A 31 9.23 12.07 2.67
C VAL A 31 8.79 13.49 2.96
N LEU A 32 8.77 14.36 1.95
CA LEU A 32 8.33 15.76 2.10
C LEU A 32 6.86 15.83 2.55
N SER A 33 5.99 15.08 1.89
CA SER A 33 4.56 15.06 2.26
C SER A 33 4.36 14.57 3.70
N THR A 34 5.01 13.49 4.10
CA THR A 34 4.88 12.94 5.45
C THR A 34 5.49 13.87 6.49
N SER A 35 6.64 14.51 6.19
CA SER A 35 7.24 15.52 7.07
C SER A 35 6.29 16.70 7.29
N LEU A 36 5.63 17.19 6.23
CA LEU A 36 4.63 18.25 6.36
C LEU A 36 3.42 17.80 7.20
N TYR A 37 2.98 16.55 7.05
CA TYR A 37 1.94 16.01 7.92
C TYR A 37 2.38 15.99 9.39
N PHE A 38 3.60 15.58 9.71
CA PHE A 38 4.10 15.60 11.10
C PHE A 38 4.24 17.02 11.64
N ILE A 39 4.71 17.97 10.84
CA ILE A 39 4.83 19.37 11.26
C ILE A 39 3.43 19.95 11.53
N VAL A 40 2.49 19.81 10.60
CA VAL A 40 1.16 20.41 10.74
C VAL A 40 0.34 19.69 11.81
N PHE A 41 0.18 18.39 11.69
CA PHE A 41 -0.68 17.61 12.58
C PHE A 41 0.04 17.30 13.91
N GLY A 42 1.28 16.87 13.87
CA GLY A 42 2.03 16.54 15.09
C GLY A 42 2.33 17.74 15.98
N SER A 43 2.73 18.87 15.39
CA SER A 43 3.11 20.06 16.18
C SER A 43 1.93 21.01 16.42
N VAL A 44 1.16 21.35 15.37
CA VAL A 44 0.08 22.35 15.53
C VAL A 44 -1.12 21.73 16.22
N ILE A 45 -1.63 20.60 15.74
CA ILE A 45 -2.81 19.94 16.34
C ILE A 45 -2.42 19.22 17.64
N GLY A 46 -1.23 18.62 17.69
CA GLY A 46 -0.69 18.01 18.91
C GLY A 46 -0.53 19.00 20.08
N GLY A 47 -0.43 20.30 19.79
CA GLY A 47 -0.49 21.35 20.83
C GLY A 47 -1.87 21.53 21.48
N TYR A 48 -2.94 21.10 20.83
CA TYR A 48 -4.32 21.13 21.35
C TYR A 48 -4.80 19.77 21.84
N VAL A 49 -4.33 18.69 21.22
CA VAL A 49 -4.67 17.30 21.56
C VAL A 49 -3.38 16.61 22.00
N GLU A 50 -3.10 16.62 23.30
CA GLU A 50 -1.84 16.08 23.80
C GLU A 50 -1.73 14.57 23.60
N LYS A 51 -2.79 13.82 23.90
CA LYS A 51 -2.80 12.35 23.87
C LYS A 51 -4.13 11.79 23.34
N ILE A 52 -4.04 10.69 22.61
CA ILE A 52 -5.15 9.82 22.26
C ILE A 52 -4.82 8.42 22.77
N ASP A 53 -5.69 7.82 23.57
CA ASP A 53 -5.50 6.49 24.17
C ASP A 53 -4.17 6.31 24.93
N GLY A 54 -3.69 7.40 25.57
CA GLY A 54 -2.44 7.43 26.30
C GLY A 54 -1.18 7.62 25.44
N ILE A 55 -1.31 7.68 24.11
CA ILE A 55 -0.23 7.88 23.14
C ILE A 55 -0.19 9.35 22.75
N SER A 56 1.02 9.93 22.60
CA SER A 56 1.16 11.30 22.08
C SER A 56 0.51 11.41 20.69
N TYR A 57 -0.16 12.52 20.40
CA TYR A 57 -0.86 12.68 19.13
C TYR A 57 0.04 12.48 17.91
N GLY A 58 1.28 13.01 17.97
CA GLY A 58 2.25 12.82 16.89
C GLY A 58 2.61 11.35 16.66
N SER A 59 2.78 10.55 17.71
CA SER A 59 3.04 9.11 17.59
C SER A 59 1.79 8.37 17.12
N TYR A 60 0.60 8.78 17.57
CA TYR A 60 -0.68 8.15 17.20
C TYR A 60 -0.94 8.16 15.68
N ILE A 61 -0.54 9.23 14.98
CA ILE A 61 -0.77 9.35 13.53
C ILE A 61 0.24 8.57 12.68
N VAL A 62 1.36 8.08 13.25
CA VAL A 62 2.41 7.35 12.50
C VAL A 62 1.86 6.15 11.72
N PRO A 63 1.12 5.20 12.32
CA PRO A 63 0.57 4.05 11.62
C PRO A 63 -0.37 4.45 10.47
N GLY A 64 -1.17 5.51 10.66
CA GLY A 64 -2.08 6.03 9.64
C GLY A 64 -1.33 6.61 8.43
N LEU A 65 -0.30 7.42 8.65
CA LEU A 65 0.52 8.01 7.58
C LEU A 65 1.37 6.95 6.86
N LEU A 66 1.90 5.96 7.59
CA LEU A 66 2.53 4.79 6.98
C LEU A 66 1.56 4.06 6.07
N MET A 67 0.35 3.80 6.54
CA MET A 67 -0.67 3.09 5.78
C MET A 67 -1.07 3.87 4.52
N LEU A 68 -1.29 5.19 4.62
CA LEU A 68 -1.57 6.06 3.47
C LEU A 68 -0.50 5.91 2.38
N THR A 69 0.76 5.98 2.79
CA THR A 69 1.90 5.87 1.86
C THR A 69 1.99 4.46 1.26
N LEU A 70 1.87 3.42 2.09
CA LEU A 70 1.96 2.04 1.62
C LEU A 70 0.86 1.70 0.61
N LEU A 71 -0.38 2.06 0.90
CA LEU A 71 -1.52 1.77 0.02
C LEU A 71 -1.37 2.49 -1.32
N THR A 72 -1.12 3.80 -1.28
CA THR A 72 -0.98 4.60 -2.50
C THR A 72 0.23 4.20 -3.34
N GLN A 73 1.38 3.95 -2.71
CA GLN A 73 2.61 3.55 -3.39
C GLN A 73 2.54 2.12 -3.95
N SER A 74 1.96 1.16 -3.22
CA SER A 74 1.78 -0.21 -3.72
C SER A 74 0.95 -0.24 -5.00
N ILE A 75 -0.20 0.45 -4.97
CA ILE A 75 -1.09 0.52 -6.12
C ILE A 75 -0.39 1.22 -7.28
N THR A 76 0.14 2.43 -7.06
CA THR A 76 0.74 3.25 -8.13
C THR A 76 1.95 2.57 -8.76
N ASN A 77 2.89 2.06 -7.94
CA ASN A 77 4.10 1.43 -8.46
C ASN A 77 3.79 0.19 -9.31
N THR A 78 2.83 -0.63 -8.89
CA THR A 78 2.51 -1.88 -9.60
C THR A 78 1.61 -1.62 -10.79
N SER A 79 0.61 -0.74 -10.67
CA SER A 79 -0.25 -0.39 -11.81
C SER A 79 0.55 0.23 -12.95
N PHE A 80 1.47 1.15 -12.64
CA PHE A 80 2.37 1.73 -13.62
C PHE A 80 3.33 0.67 -14.21
N GLY A 81 3.80 -0.27 -13.37
CA GLY A 81 4.67 -1.35 -13.78
C GLY A 81 4.12 -2.19 -14.92
N ILE A 82 2.86 -2.61 -14.84
CA ILE A 82 2.21 -3.41 -15.88
C ILE A 82 1.60 -2.57 -17.00
N PHE A 83 1.08 -1.38 -16.71
CA PHE A 83 0.46 -0.53 -17.71
C PHE A 83 1.47 0.04 -18.71
N PHE A 84 2.65 0.46 -18.27
CA PHE A 84 3.64 1.09 -19.14
C PHE A 84 4.14 0.15 -20.27
N PRO A 85 4.53 -1.11 -20.00
CA PRO A 85 4.82 -2.09 -21.05
C PRO A 85 3.64 -2.32 -22.01
N LYS A 86 2.42 -2.28 -21.49
CA LYS A 86 1.21 -2.42 -22.30
C LYS A 86 1.01 -1.21 -23.21
N PHE A 87 1.21 -0.01 -22.71
CA PHE A 87 1.06 1.26 -23.45
C PHE A 87 2.07 1.41 -24.59
N ASN A 88 3.33 1.03 -24.37
CA ASN A 88 4.40 1.14 -25.39
C ASN A 88 4.59 -0.13 -26.22
N GLY A 89 3.76 -1.17 -26.01
CA GLY A 89 3.80 -2.41 -26.78
C GLY A 89 4.86 -3.44 -26.36
N THR A 90 5.76 -3.11 -25.43
CA THR A 90 6.79 -4.08 -24.95
C THR A 90 6.21 -5.27 -24.19
N ILE A 91 4.95 -5.20 -23.79
CA ILE A 91 4.23 -6.33 -23.18
C ILE A 91 4.23 -7.56 -24.11
N TYR A 92 4.19 -7.35 -25.44
CA TYR A 92 4.19 -8.47 -26.40
C TYR A 92 5.50 -9.23 -26.42
N GLU A 93 6.63 -8.57 -26.13
CA GLU A 93 7.94 -9.22 -25.99
C GLU A 93 7.95 -10.13 -24.75
N ILE A 94 7.35 -9.65 -23.64
CA ILE A 94 7.21 -10.44 -22.40
C ILE A 94 6.32 -11.66 -22.65
N LEU A 95 5.22 -11.48 -23.39
CA LEU A 95 4.28 -12.57 -23.71
C LEU A 95 4.81 -13.57 -24.75
N ALA A 96 5.72 -13.15 -25.61
CA ALA A 96 6.40 -14.03 -26.57
C ALA A 96 7.47 -14.92 -25.92
N ALA A 97 7.97 -14.54 -24.74
CA ALA A 97 8.93 -15.32 -23.98
C ALA A 97 8.27 -16.58 -23.37
N PRO A 98 9.04 -17.67 -23.15
CA PRO A 98 8.55 -18.89 -22.51
C PRO A 98 8.36 -18.70 -20.99
N ILE A 99 7.46 -17.80 -20.62
CA ILE A 99 7.14 -17.43 -19.23
C ILE A 99 5.66 -17.70 -18.94
N SER A 100 5.36 -18.21 -17.76
CA SER A 100 3.98 -18.39 -17.32
C SER A 100 3.37 -17.08 -16.81
N THR A 101 2.06 -16.95 -16.93
CA THR A 101 1.33 -15.77 -16.46
C THR A 101 1.50 -15.54 -14.94
N ILE A 102 1.63 -16.62 -14.18
CA ILE A 102 1.86 -16.54 -12.73
C ILE A 102 3.24 -15.91 -12.44
N GLU A 103 4.27 -16.27 -13.20
CA GLU A 103 5.61 -15.71 -13.07
C GLU A 103 5.63 -14.21 -13.40
N ILE A 104 4.87 -13.79 -14.41
CA ILE A 104 4.70 -12.37 -14.76
C ILE A 104 4.07 -11.61 -13.58
N VAL A 105 2.94 -12.11 -13.06
CA VAL A 105 2.25 -11.49 -11.91
C VAL A 105 3.19 -11.39 -10.71
N LEU A 106 3.85 -12.49 -10.35
CA LEU A 106 4.75 -12.52 -9.20
C LEU A 106 5.93 -11.55 -9.36
N ALA A 107 6.46 -11.39 -10.58
CA ALA A 107 7.57 -10.47 -10.85
C ALA A 107 7.14 -9.00 -10.66
N PHE A 108 6.02 -8.58 -11.27
CA PHE A 108 5.53 -7.20 -11.13
C PHE A 108 5.04 -6.88 -9.72
N VAL A 109 4.27 -7.79 -9.11
CA VAL A 109 3.76 -7.64 -7.75
C VAL A 109 4.90 -7.64 -6.72
N GLY A 110 5.85 -8.56 -6.88
CA GLY A 110 7.03 -8.64 -6.02
C GLY A 110 7.88 -7.37 -6.11
N ALA A 111 8.13 -6.86 -7.31
CA ALA A 111 8.87 -5.61 -7.51
C ALA A 111 8.11 -4.41 -6.92
N GLY A 112 6.80 -4.30 -7.16
CA GLY A 112 5.95 -3.25 -6.60
C GLY A 112 5.92 -3.27 -5.07
N ALA A 113 5.74 -4.44 -4.47
CA ALA A 113 5.77 -4.62 -3.01
C ALA A 113 7.14 -4.25 -2.43
N THR A 114 8.24 -4.68 -3.06
CA THR A 114 9.60 -4.33 -2.59
C THR A 114 9.84 -2.82 -2.63
N LYS A 115 9.47 -2.14 -3.73
CA LYS A 115 9.58 -0.67 -3.83
C LYS A 115 8.80 0.01 -2.71
N THR A 116 7.57 -0.44 -2.47
CA THR A 116 6.69 0.10 -1.43
C THR A 116 7.26 -0.10 -0.03
N LEU A 117 7.82 -1.28 0.26
CA LEU A 117 8.45 -1.55 1.56
C LEU A 117 9.68 -0.67 1.79
N ILE A 118 10.49 -0.41 0.75
CA ILE A 118 11.62 0.53 0.83
C ILE A 118 11.12 1.94 1.19
N VAL A 119 10.07 2.42 0.51
CA VAL A 119 9.44 3.70 0.84
C VAL A 119 8.90 3.69 2.27
N GLY A 120 8.21 2.63 2.68
CA GLY A 120 7.67 2.49 4.04
C GLY A 120 8.75 2.56 5.12
N VAL A 121 9.90 1.91 4.91
CA VAL A 121 11.05 2.01 5.83
C VAL A 121 11.58 3.44 5.89
N VAL A 122 11.69 4.12 4.76
CA VAL A 122 12.16 5.52 4.73
C VAL A 122 11.18 6.43 5.46
N ILE A 123 9.87 6.24 5.28
CA ILE A 123 8.84 7.01 6.01
C ILE A 123 8.88 6.71 7.53
N PHE A 124 9.08 5.44 7.90
CA PHE A 124 9.23 5.08 9.32
C PHE A 124 10.46 5.77 9.95
N ILE A 125 11.58 5.78 9.24
CA ILE A 125 12.78 6.51 9.68
C ILE A 125 12.48 8.01 9.77
N THR A 126 11.79 8.58 8.78
CA THR A 126 11.38 9.99 8.78
C THR A 126 10.51 10.32 10.00
N ALA A 127 9.55 9.46 10.33
CA ALA A 127 8.69 9.65 11.51
C ALA A 127 9.48 9.77 12.81
N ASN A 128 10.55 8.98 12.98
CA ASN A 128 11.41 9.01 14.16
C ASN A 128 12.20 10.31 14.34
N PHE A 129 12.33 11.16 13.32
CA PHE A 129 12.90 12.50 13.47
C PHE A 129 11.92 13.52 14.09
N PHE A 130 10.62 13.24 14.01
CA PHE A 130 9.57 14.16 14.47
C PHE A 130 8.95 13.72 15.80
N VAL A 131 8.84 12.41 16.02
CA VAL A 131 8.15 11.83 17.17
C VAL A 131 8.85 10.57 17.66
N GLU A 132 8.76 10.31 18.96
CA GLU A 132 9.22 9.04 19.52
C GLU A 132 8.25 7.92 19.12
N VAL A 133 8.74 6.95 18.34
CA VAL A 133 7.95 5.81 17.89
C VAL A 133 8.38 4.58 18.70
N ASP A 134 7.52 4.14 19.60
CA ASP A 134 7.71 2.86 20.30
C ASP A 134 7.04 1.74 19.51
N VAL A 135 7.76 0.62 19.33
CA VAL A 135 7.26 -0.53 18.58
C VAL A 135 7.12 -1.73 19.50
N LYS A 136 5.90 -1.97 19.95
CA LYS A 136 5.61 -3.03 20.92
C LYS A 136 5.74 -4.45 20.33
N TYR A 137 5.30 -4.65 19.08
CA TYR A 137 5.31 -5.95 18.40
C TYR A 137 6.02 -5.86 17.04
N PRO A 138 7.37 -5.81 16.97
CA PRO A 138 8.10 -5.55 15.73
C PRO A 138 7.87 -6.61 14.64
N LEU A 139 7.78 -7.88 15.02
CA LEU A 139 7.50 -8.96 14.06
C LEU A 139 6.11 -8.82 13.44
N LEU A 140 5.12 -8.39 14.22
CA LEU A 140 3.77 -8.15 13.71
C LEU A 140 3.74 -6.94 12.78
N VAL A 141 4.50 -5.87 13.08
CA VAL A 141 4.65 -4.72 12.18
C VAL A 141 5.19 -5.17 10.83
N VAL A 142 6.31 -5.90 10.81
CA VAL A 142 6.92 -6.41 9.56
C VAL A 142 5.94 -7.29 8.80
N PHE A 143 5.25 -8.21 9.47
CA PHE A 143 4.26 -9.09 8.87
C PHE A 143 3.11 -8.29 8.22
N LEU A 144 2.52 -7.33 8.94
CA LEU A 144 1.42 -6.52 8.42
C LEU A 144 1.87 -5.63 7.26
N LEU A 145 3.05 -5.00 7.35
CA LEU A 145 3.60 -4.20 6.26
C LEU A 145 3.81 -5.04 4.99
N MET A 146 4.35 -6.25 5.11
CA MET A 146 4.48 -7.17 3.98
C MET A 146 3.13 -7.56 3.42
N LEU A 147 2.19 -7.97 4.27
CA LEU A 147 0.85 -8.39 3.85
C LEU A 147 0.13 -7.27 3.10
N VAL A 148 0.17 -6.02 3.60
CA VAL A 148 -0.38 -4.84 2.93
C VAL A 148 0.32 -4.60 1.60
N ALA A 149 1.66 -4.55 1.58
CA ALA A 149 2.42 -4.23 0.38
C ALA A 149 2.13 -5.24 -0.74
N PHE A 150 2.12 -6.53 -0.46
CA PHE A 150 1.81 -7.57 -1.47
C PHE A 150 0.34 -7.53 -1.91
N THR A 151 -0.60 -7.36 -0.98
CA THR A 151 -2.03 -7.33 -1.30
C THR A 151 -2.37 -6.14 -2.19
N PHE A 152 -1.89 -4.96 -1.85
CA PHE A 152 -2.16 -3.75 -2.61
C PHE A 152 -1.29 -3.62 -3.87
N ALA A 153 -0.12 -4.26 -3.93
CA ALA A 153 0.60 -4.43 -5.18
C ALA A 153 -0.19 -5.33 -6.16
N LEU A 154 -0.79 -6.42 -5.67
CA LEU A 154 -1.64 -7.27 -6.49
C LEU A 154 -2.91 -6.53 -6.97
N PHE A 155 -3.51 -5.73 -6.11
CA PHE A 155 -4.62 -4.85 -6.48
C PHE A 155 -4.19 -3.78 -7.50
N GLY A 156 -3.01 -3.18 -7.33
CA GLY A 156 -2.41 -2.28 -8.32
C GLY A 156 -2.16 -2.96 -9.67
N PHE A 157 -1.73 -4.23 -9.66
CA PHE A 157 -1.59 -5.01 -10.89
C PHE A 157 -2.94 -5.16 -11.63
N LEU A 158 -4.03 -5.42 -10.90
CA LEU A 158 -5.38 -5.46 -11.48
C LEU A 158 -5.76 -4.13 -12.12
N ILE A 159 -5.54 -3.03 -11.42
CA ILE A 159 -5.85 -1.68 -11.92
C ILE A 159 -5.06 -1.42 -13.22
N GLY A 160 -3.74 -1.64 -13.21
CA GLY A 160 -2.90 -1.41 -14.38
C GLY A 160 -3.27 -2.31 -15.57
N LEU A 161 -3.69 -3.56 -15.31
CA LEU A 161 -4.17 -4.47 -16.34
C LEU A 161 -5.48 -3.97 -16.99
N MET A 162 -6.39 -3.41 -16.17
CA MET A 162 -7.71 -2.95 -16.63
C MET A 162 -7.68 -1.54 -17.22
N SER A 163 -6.67 -0.73 -16.90
CA SER A 163 -6.58 0.66 -17.33
C SER A 163 -6.28 0.79 -18.81
N SER A 164 -6.90 1.78 -19.45
CA SER A 164 -6.69 2.14 -20.87
C SER A 164 -5.86 3.43 -21.02
N ASN A 165 -5.73 4.25 -19.97
CA ASN A 165 -4.96 5.48 -19.97
C ASN A 165 -4.31 5.74 -18.59
N PHE A 166 -3.37 6.68 -18.54
CA PHE A 166 -2.66 7.05 -17.31
C PHE A 166 -3.58 7.66 -16.24
N GLU A 167 -4.63 8.36 -16.64
CA GLU A 167 -5.58 8.99 -15.73
C GLU A 167 -6.33 7.94 -14.91
N GLN A 168 -6.81 6.87 -15.55
CA GLN A 168 -7.54 5.79 -14.86
C GLN A 168 -6.69 5.13 -13.76
N MET A 169 -5.37 5.05 -13.90
CA MET A 169 -4.51 4.48 -12.88
C MET A 169 -4.43 5.36 -11.62
N SER A 170 -4.55 6.68 -11.76
CA SER A 170 -4.46 7.62 -10.63
C SER A 170 -5.79 7.84 -9.91
N ILE A 171 -6.92 7.55 -10.56
CA ILE A 171 -8.26 7.72 -9.98
C ILE A 171 -8.41 6.92 -8.69
N ILE A 172 -8.07 5.63 -8.71
CA ILE A 172 -8.29 4.76 -7.54
C ILE A 172 -7.42 5.17 -6.35
N PRO A 173 -6.09 5.36 -6.47
CA PRO A 173 -5.29 5.83 -5.33
C PRO A 173 -5.75 7.18 -4.80
N THR A 174 -6.07 8.14 -5.68
CA THR A 174 -6.33 9.51 -5.28
C THR A 174 -7.76 9.74 -4.80
N LEU A 175 -8.76 9.23 -5.53
CA LEU A 175 -10.17 9.52 -5.24
C LEU A 175 -10.84 8.47 -4.36
N ILE A 176 -10.28 7.27 -4.24
CA ILE A 176 -10.87 6.20 -3.43
C ILE A 176 -10.00 5.92 -2.21
N ILE A 177 -8.74 5.53 -2.40
CA ILE A 177 -7.89 5.07 -1.29
C ILE A 177 -7.57 6.22 -0.33
N THR A 178 -7.21 7.40 -0.85
CA THR A 178 -6.87 8.54 0.02
C THR A 178 -8.03 8.95 0.95
N PRO A 179 -9.27 9.17 0.48
CA PRO A 179 -10.40 9.41 1.37
C PRO A 179 -10.69 8.25 2.33
N MET A 180 -10.56 7.00 1.88
CA MET A 180 -10.76 5.84 2.75
C MET A 180 -9.73 5.79 3.88
N VAL A 181 -8.47 6.16 3.64
CA VAL A 181 -7.44 6.22 4.67
C VAL A 181 -7.75 7.32 5.69
N PHE A 182 -8.16 8.50 5.23
CA PHE A 182 -8.54 9.59 6.13
C PHE A 182 -9.77 9.22 6.96
N LEU A 183 -10.82 8.69 6.35
CA LEU A 183 -12.01 8.19 7.07
C LEU A 183 -11.70 6.96 7.94
N GLY A 184 -10.62 6.25 7.66
CA GLY A 184 -10.18 5.06 8.41
C GLY A 184 -9.51 5.37 9.76
N GLY A 185 -9.56 6.60 10.25
CA GLY A 185 -8.97 6.96 11.54
C GLY A 185 -7.44 7.08 11.49
N SER A 186 -6.89 7.53 10.36
CA SER A 186 -5.44 7.75 10.22
C SER A 186 -4.91 8.87 11.11
N LEU A 187 -5.73 9.92 11.34
CA LEU A 187 -5.36 11.14 12.05
C LEU A 187 -6.16 11.39 13.34
N TYR A 188 -7.13 10.54 13.65
CA TYR A 188 -8.02 10.68 14.81
C TYR A 188 -8.50 9.30 15.29
N SER A 189 -9.03 9.24 16.52
CA SER A 189 -9.72 8.04 17.03
C SER A 189 -11.15 7.97 16.49
N LEU A 190 -11.63 6.76 16.22
CA LEU A 190 -13.01 6.55 15.71
C LEU A 190 -14.07 7.10 16.66
N ASP A 191 -13.80 7.11 17.97
CA ASP A 191 -14.71 7.64 18.99
C ASP A 191 -14.92 9.15 18.89
N MET A 192 -14.03 9.87 18.19
CA MET A 192 -14.18 11.30 17.93
C MET A 192 -15.17 11.62 16.80
N LEU A 193 -15.58 10.60 16.03
CA LEU A 193 -16.53 10.80 14.93
C LEU A 193 -17.97 10.84 15.43
N PRO A 194 -18.86 11.64 14.79
CA PRO A 194 -20.30 11.53 14.99
C PRO A 194 -20.80 10.11 14.64
N PRO A 195 -21.87 9.60 15.31
CA PRO A 195 -22.33 8.21 15.15
C PRO A 195 -22.60 7.77 13.70
N PHE A 196 -23.09 8.69 12.88
CA PHE A 196 -23.33 8.42 11.46
C PHE A 196 -22.03 8.08 10.71
N TRP A 197 -20.96 8.85 10.91
CA TRP A 197 -19.67 8.62 10.28
C TRP A 197 -18.95 7.41 10.85
N GLN A 198 -19.10 7.13 12.15
CA GLN A 198 -18.60 5.87 12.75
C GLN A 198 -19.17 4.66 12.02
N THR A 199 -20.49 4.64 11.79
CA THR A 199 -21.14 3.54 11.07
C THR A 199 -20.60 3.36 9.67
N ILE A 200 -20.40 4.45 8.92
CA ILE A 200 -19.81 4.40 7.58
C ILE A 200 -18.37 3.85 7.64
N THR A 201 -17.60 4.28 8.63
CA THR A 201 -16.21 3.86 8.80
C THR A 201 -16.08 2.36 9.06
N TYR A 202 -17.03 1.72 9.72
CA TYR A 202 -17.03 0.27 9.93
C TYR A 202 -17.13 -0.55 8.62
N PHE A 203 -17.69 0.01 7.57
CA PHE A 203 -17.70 -0.59 6.23
C PHE A 203 -16.41 -0.30 5.43
N ASN A 204 -15.54 0.56 5.93
CA ASN A 204 -14.27 0.88 5.29
C ASN A 204 -13.21 -0.18 5.61
N PRO A 205 -12.74 -1.01 4.65
CA PRO A 205 -11.73 -2.02 4.94
C PRO A 205 -10.40 -1.42 5.41
N VAL A 206 -10.10 -0.17 5.07
CA VAL A 206 -8.83 0.48 5.43
C VAL A 206 -8.75 0.76 6.93
N VAL A 207 -9.88 0.94 7.63
CA VAL A 207 -9.88 1.14 9.08
C VAL A 207 -9.23 -0.03 9.81
N TYR A 208 -9.52 -1.25 9.37
CA TYR A 208 -8.95 -2.46 9.97
C TYR A 208 -7.45 -2.58 9.74
N LEU A 209 -6.95 -2.07 8.60
CA LEU A 209 -5.53 -2.05 8.28
C LEU A 209 -4.76 -1.09 9.19
N ILE A 210 -5.28 0.13 9.33
CA ILE A 210 -4.68 1.17 10.18
C ILE A 210 -4.69 0.70 11.64
N ASN A 211 -5.81 0.16 12.08
CA ASN A 211 -6.00 -0.32 13.43
C ASN A 211 -5.08 -1.51 13.75
N GLY A 212 -4.95 -2.47 12.83
CA GLY A 212 -4.00 -3.58 12.96
C GLY A 212 -2.56 -3.11 13.11
N LEU A 213 -2.16 -2.11 12.30
CA LEU A 213 -0.82 -1.55 12.39
C LEU A 213 -0.64 -0.75 13.69
N ARG A 214 -1.64 0.02 14.13
CA ARG A 214 -1.62 0.75 15.41
C ARG A 214 -1.48 -0.21 16.60
N PHE A 215 -2.20 -1.33 16.57
CA PHE A 215 -2.02 -2.39 17.57
C PHE A 215 -0.59 -2.93 17.58
N ALA A 216 -0.01 -3.18 16.41
CA ALA A 216 1.35 -3.69 16.31
C ALA A 216 2.40 -2.71 16.84
N PHE A 217 2.17 -1.40 16.67
CA PHE A 217 3.03 -0.35 17.21
C PHE A 217 2.84 -0.19 18.72
N TYR A 218 1.62 0.07 19.17
CA TYR A 218 1.38 0.58 20.54
C TYR A 218 0.59 -0.39 21.43
N GLY A 219 0.06 -1.47 20.88
CA GLY A 219 -0.81 -2.41 21.60
C GLY A 219 -2.21 -1.87 21.86
N VAL A 220 -2.59 -0.76 21.23
CA VAL A 220 -3.91 -0.11 21.32
C VAL A 220 -4.67 -0.32 20.01
N SER A 221 -5.95 -0.64 20.12
CA SER A 221 -6.76 -1.00 18.96
C SER A 221 -8.24 -0.83 19.29
N ASP A 222 -8.98 -0.18 18.37
CA ASP A 222 -10.45 -0.06 18.47
C ASP A 222 -11.15 -1.39 18.13
N PHE A 223 -10.44 -2.30 17.41
CA PHE A 223 -10.97 -3.60 16.99
C PHE A 223 -10.04 -4.73 17.41
N ASN A 224 -10.62 -5.95 17.46
CA ASN A 224 -9.82 -7.14 17.62
C ASN A 224 -8.85 -7.32 16.44
N ILE A 225 -7.55 -7.52 16.74
CA ILE A 225 -6.50 -7.70 15.74
C ILE A 225 -6.80 -8.80 14.72
N TRP A 226 -7.50 -9.85 15.14
CA TRP A 226 -7.89 -10.95 14.25
C TRP A 226 -8.87 -10.51 13.17
N ILE A 227 -9.74 -9.53 13.44
CA ILE A 227 -10.63 -8.95 12.43
C ILE A 227 -9.79 -8.22 11.38
N SER A 228 -8.80 -7.45 11.81
CA SER A 228 -7.88 -6.74 10.91
C SER A 228 -7.11 -7.71 10.01
N ILE A 229 -6.50 -8.75 10.56
CA ILE A 229 -5.76 -9.75 9.78
C ILE A 229 -6.70 -10.50 8.83
N SER A 230 -7.87 -10.93 9.31
CA SER A 230 -8.82 -11.68 8.48
C SER A 230 -9.34 -10.86 7.32
N SER A 231 -9.66 -9.58 7.52
CA SER A 231 -10.12 -8.69 6.45
C SER A 231 -9.07 -8.55 5.34
N MET A 232 -7.78 -8.42 5.71
CA MET A 232 -6.68 -8.35 4.74
C MET A 232 -6.50 -9.64 3.98
N VAL A 233 -6.54 -10.78 4.67
CA VAL A 233 -6.38 -12.10 4.06
C VAL A 233 -7.53 -12.38 3.08
N ILE A 234 -8.77 -12.03 3.45
CA ILE A 234 -9.94 -12.15 2.57
C ILE A 234 -9.74 -11.27 1.33
N PHE A 235 -9.30 -10.01 1.51
CA PHE A 235 -9.05 -9.11 0.38
C PHE A 235 -7.94 -9.62 -0.53
N LEU A 236 -6.84 -10.15 0.03
CA LEU A 236 -5.75 -10.79 -0.73
C LEU A 236 -6.28 -11.94 -1.59
N PHE A 237 -7.04 -12.88 -1.00
CA PHE A 237 -7.60 -14.01 -1.75
C PHE A 237 -8.60 -13.56 -2.81
N THR A 238 -9.38 -12.53 -2.54
CA THR A 238 -10.28 -11.92 -3.55
C THR A 238 -9.47 -11.39 -4.73
N CYS A 239 -8.40 -10.64 -4.48
CA CYS A 239 -7.52 -10.13 -5.54
C CYS A 239 -6.87 -11.28 -6.34
N ILE A 240 -6.37 -12.33 -5.67
CA ILE A 240 -5.82 -13.53 -6.34
C ILE A 240 -6.87 -14.19 -7.24
N GLY A 241 -8.09 -14.34 -6.73
CA GLY A 241 -9.21 -14.92 -7.50
C GLY A 241 -9.52 -14.09 -8.75
N VAL A 242 -9.67 -12.79 -8.61
CA VAL A 242 -9.96 -11.87 -9.74
C VAL A 242 -8.83 -11.89 -10.77
N VAL A 243 -7.56 -11.77 -10.34
CA VAL A 243 -6.38 -11.86 -11.22
C VAL A 243 -6.42 -13.19 -12.00
N SER A 244 -6.64 -14.32 -11.31
CA SER A 244 -6.65 -15.65 -11.92
C SER A 244 -7.75 -15.78 -12.98
N VAL A 245 -8.94 -15.21 -12.74
CA VAL A 245 -10.05 -15.23 -13.69
C VAL A 245 -9.75 -14.36 -14.92
N LEU A 246 -9.25 -13.14 -14.72
CA LEU A 246 -8.93 -12.23 -15.82
C LEU A 246 -7.83 -12.79 -16.71
N LEU A 247 -6.80 -13.38 -16.11
CA LEU A 247 -5.70 -13.98 -16.86
C LEU A 247 -6.11 -15.21 -17.65
N LYS A 248 -6.97 -16.09 -17.08
CA LYS A 248 -7.54 -17.23 -17.81
C LYS A 248 -8.40 -16.82 -19.00
N LYS A 249 -9.13 -15.70 -18.89
CA LYS A 249 -9.95 -15.16 -19.98
C LYS A 249 -9.13 -14.42 -21.04
N GLY A 250 -7.82 -14.21 -20.84
CA GLY A 250 -6.97 -13.41 -21.73
C GLY A 250 -7.36 -11.93 -21.79
N TYR A 251 -8.04 -11.44 -20.76
CA TYR A 251 -8.60 -10.10 -20.72
C TYR A 251 -7.51 -9.04 -20.78
N ASN A 252 -7.61 -8.14 -21.76
CA ASN A 252 -6.79 -6.94 -21.94
C ASN A 252 -5.25 -7.15 -22.06
N ILE A 253 -4.79 -8.40 -22.26
CA ILE A 253 -3.37 -8.70 -22.51
C ILE A 253 -3.12 -8.81 -24.02
N LYS A 254 -4.18 -9.04 -24.82
CA LYS A 254 -4.13 -9.28 -26.27
C LYS A 254 -4.94 -8.28 -27.12
N SER A 255 -5.28 -7.12 -26.56
CA SER A 255 -5.98 -6.08 -27.34
C SER A 255 -5.03 -5.08 -27.94
#